data_7059ce78121558e22031228863709e19
#
_entry.id   7059ce78121558e22031228863709e19
#
_cell.length_a   1.000
_cell.length_b   1.000
_cell.length_c   1.000
_cell.angle_alpha   90.00
_cell.angle_beta   90.00
_cell.angle_gamma   90.00
#
_symmetry.space_group_name_H-M   'P 1'
#
loop_
_entity.id
_entity.type
_entity.pdbx_description
1 polymer ?
#
loop_
_entity_poly.entity_id
_entity_poly.type
_entity_poly.pdbx_seq_one_letter_code
_entity_poly.pdbx_strand_id
1 'polypeptide(L)'
;MMNYRLFLLDEAVEFLLALSSADRRFLRAKLEAIRDFPTHHAEYYRRDAIGRRIEGCVAGKFAIEFWEDTADMDLKIISIAWADGRSPRRR
;
A
#
# COMPACT_ATOMS: atom_id res chain seq x y z
N MET A 1 -17.04 -1.10 -11.49
CA MET A 1 -16.16 -0.98 -10.32
C MET A 1 -15.89 -2.35 -9.73
N MET A 2 -14.64 -2.63 -9.41
CA MET A 2 -14.26 -3.91 -8.80
C MET A 2 -14.51 -3.86 -7.31
N ASN A 3 -14.94 -4.99 -6.74
CA ASN A 3 -15.17 -5.09 -5.31
C ASN A 3 -14.05 -5.90 -4.68
N TYR A 4 -12.89 -5.27 -4.57
CA TYR A 4 -11.74 -5.93 -3.96
C TYR A 4 -11.87 -5.97 -2.45
N ARG A 5 -11.31 -7.02 -1.85
CA ARG A 5 -11.02 -7.03 -0.43
C ARG A 5 -9.65 -6.39 -0.23
N LEU A 6 -9.50 -5.67 0.87
CA LEU A 6 -8.22 -5.12 1.23
C LEU A 6 -7.43 -6.18 1.98
N PHE A 7 -6.28 -6.55 1.44
CA PHE A 7 -5.43 -7.60 2.01
C PHE A 7 -4.03 -7.02 2.21
N LEU A 8 -3.57 -6.99 3.46
CA LEU A 8 -2.25 -6.45 3.78
C LEU A 8 -1.29 -7.60 4.04
N LEU A 9 -0.15 -7.56 3.36
CA LEU A 9 0.92 -8.52 3.64
C LEU A 9 1.54 -8.19 5.00
N ASP A 10 2.22 -9.16 5.58
CA ASP A 10 2.74 -9.04 6.94
C ASP A 10 3.59 -7.80 7.13
N GLU A 11 4.43 -7.49 6.17
CA GLU A 11 5.30 -6.32 6.26
C GLU A 11 4.49 -5.04 6.38
N ALA A 12 3.41 -4.94 5.62
CA ALA A 12 2.55 -3.76 5.67
C ALA A 12 1.84 -3.67 7.02
N VAL A 13 1.39 -4.79 7.54
CA VAL A 13 0.74 -4.83 8.86
C VAL A 13 1.70 -4.36 9.94
N GLU A 14 2.94 -4.88 9.91
CA GLU A 14 3.93 -4.50 10.91
C GLU A 14 4.25 -3.01 10.86
N PHE A 15 4.34 -2.46 9.66
CA PHE A 15 4.58 -1.04 9.52
C PHE A 15 3.47 -0.23 10.18
N LEU A 16 2.21 -0.59 9.89
CA LEU A 16 1.06 0.12 10.45
C LEU A 16 1.03 0.05 11.98
N LEU A 17 1.34 -1.11 12.54
CA LEU A 17 1.28 -1.29 13.98
C LEU A 17 2.30 -0.43 14.71
N ALA A 18 3.39 -0.05 14.06
CA ALA A 18 4.43 0.77 14.66
C ALA A 18 4.13 2.27 14.61
N LEU A 19 3.05 2.67 13.95
CA LEU A 19 2.74 4.09 13.76
C LEU A 19 1.83 4.63 14.86
N SER A 20 1.80 5.96 14.96
CA SER A 20 0.82 6.64 15.82
C SER A 20 -0.60 6.35 15.34
N SER A 21 -1.57 6.53 16.21
CA SER A 21 -2.96 6.30 15.81
C SER A 21 -3.42 7.29 14.75
N ALA A 22 -2.88 8.50 14.75
CA ALA A 22 -3.23 9.48 13.71
C ALA A 22 -2.73 9.02 12.33
N ASP A 23 -1.48 8.54 12.27
CA ASP A 23 -0.93 8.05 11.02
C ASP A 23 -1.65 6.79 10.54
N ARG A 24 -2.02 5.90 11.47
CA ARG A 24 -2.78 4.71 11.10
C ARG A 24 -4.14 5.08 10.50
N ARG A 25 -4.83 6.05 11.09
CA ARG A 25 -6.12 6.50 10.55
C ARG A 25 -5.97 7.07 9.14
N PHE A 26 -4.95 7.90 8.96
CA PHE A 26 -4.67 8.47 7.65
C PHE A 26 -4.45 7.38 6.61
N LEU A 27 -3.57 6.43 6.94
CA LEU A 27 -3.26 5.35 6.00
C LEU A 27 -4.46 4.46 5.75
N ARG A 28 -5.24 4.14 6.78
CA ARG A 28 -6.41 3.30 6.59
C ARG A 28 -7.37 3.90 5.57
N ALA A 29 -7.64 5.19 5.70
CA ALA A 29 -8.52 5.87 4.74
C ALA A 29 -7.93 5.82 3.33
N LYS A 30 -6.62 6.00 3.20
CA LYS A 30 -5.96 5.97 1.91
C LYS A 30 -5.98 4.57 1.30
N LEU A 31 -5.73 3.55 2.11
CA LEU A 31 -5.75 2.17 1.63
C LEU A 31 -7.14 1.79 1.14
N GLU A 32 -8.18 2.23 1.83
CA GLU A 32 -9.55 1.96 1.40
C GLU A 32 -9.86 2.67 0.08
N ALA A 33 -9.37 3.88 -0.09
CA ALA A 33 -9.55 4.61 -1.34
C ALA A 33 -8.85 3.90 -2.50
N ILE A 34 -7.64 3.39 -2.26
CA ILE A 34 -6.90 2.61 -3.27
C ILE A 34 -7.67 1.34 -3.62
N ARG A 35 -8.21 0.65 -2.60
CA ARG A 35 -9.01 -0.55 -2.84
C ARG A 35 -10.17 -0.28 -3.78
N ASP A 36 -10.84 0.84 -3.57
CA ASP A 36 -12.03 1.16 -4.34
C ASP A 36 -11.71 1.62 -5.76
N PHE A 37 -10.58 2.28 -5.96
CA PHE A 37 -10.19 2.82 -7.26
C PHE A 37 -8.68 2.70 -7.49
N PRO A 38 -8.16 1.47 -7.63
CA PRO A 38 -6.71 1.27 -7.67
C PRO A 38 -6.02 1.98 -8.83
N THR A 39 -6.60 1.92 -10.01
CA THR A 39 -6.00 2.55 -11.19
C THR A 39 -5.91 4.07 -11.02
N HIS A 40 -6.91 4.64 -10.39
CA HIS A 40 -6.96 6.08 -10.16
C HIS A 40 -5.82 6.56 -9.26
N HIS A 41 -5.38 5.71 -8.32
CA HIS A 41 -4.36 6.08 -7.35
C HIS A 41 -2.96 5.67 -7.74
N ALA A 42 -2.80 4.82 -8.78
CA ALA A 42 -1.48 4.36 -9.21
C ALA A 42 -0.70 5.52 -9.83
N GLU A 43 0.51 5.77 -9.36
CA GLU A 43 1.35 6.85 -9.84
C GLU A 43 2.61 6.35 -10.55
N TYR A 44 3.10 5.18 -10.16
CA TYR A 44 4.27 4.57 -10.78
C TYR A 44 4.16 3.07 -10.62
N TYR A 45 5.06 2.33 -11.28
CA TYR A 45 5.04 0.88 -11.14
C TYR A 45 6.47 0.33 -11.27
N ARG A 46 6.61 -0.91 -10.82
CA ARG A 46 7.80 -1.69 -11.04
C ARG A 46 7.39 -3.13 -11.31
N ARG A 47 8.33 -3.93 -11.78
CA ARG A 47 8.12 -5.37 -11.92
C ARG A 47 8.82 -6.08 -10.77
N ASP A 48 8.16 -7.08 -10.20
CA ASP A 48 8.80 -7.90 -9.17
C ASP A 48 9.62 -9.01 -9.83
N ALA A 49 10.19 -9.91 -9.00
CA ALA A 49 11.11 -10.93 -9.48
C ALA A 49 10.47 -11.89 -10.49
N ILE A 50 9.16 -12.08 -10.43
CA ILE A 50 8.47 -12.97 -11.36
C ILE A 50 7.72 -12.20 -12.45
N GLY A 51 7.99 -10.92 -12.59
CA GLY A 51 7.43 -10.11 -13.66
C GLY A 51 6.08 -9.50 -13.39
N ARG A 52 5.52 -9.64 -12.18
CA ARG A 52 4.24 -9.01 -11.85
C ARG A 52 4.40 -7.50 -11.76
N ARG A 53 3.36 -6.82 -12.22
CA ARG A 53 3.34 -5.38 -12.13
C ARG A 53 2.86 -4.95 -10.74
N ILE A 54 3.75 -4.30 -9.99
CA ILE A 54 3.44 -3.75 -8.69
C ILE A 54 3.24 -2.26 -8.85
N GLU A 55 2.08 -1.77 -8.48
CA GLU A 55 1.76 -0.35 -8.56
C GLU A 55 2.23 0.36 -7.29
N GLY A 56 2.46 1.66 -7.42
CA GLY A 56 2.87 2.44 -6.26
C GLY A 56 2.28 3.83 -6.27
N CYS A 57 2.21 4.43 -5.09
CA CYS A 57 1.80 5.82 -4.96
C CYS A 57 2.40 6.41 -3.68
N VAL A 58 2.42 7.74 -3.63
CA VAL A 58 2.83 8.47 -2.44
C VAL A 58 1.60 9.12 -1.85
N ALA A 59 1.37 8.90 -0.56
CA ALA A 59 0.24 9.47 0.16
C ALA A 59 0.79 10.15 1.42
N GLY A 60 0.76 11.48 1.43
CA GLY A 60 1.36 12.22 2.53
C GLY A 60 2.84 11.88 2.62
N LYS A 61 3.25 11.39 3.78
CA LYS A 61 4.66 11.04 4.02
C LYS A 61 4.96 9.56 3.81
N PHE A 62 4.03 8.83 3.19
CA PHE A 62 4.16 7.38 3.01
C PHE A 62 4.20 7.00 1.55
N ALA A 63 4.95 5.94 1.24
CA ALA A 63 4.95 5.30 -0.07
C ALA A 63 4.28 3.95 0.07
N ILE A 64 3.33 3.66 -0.81
CA ILE A 64 2.50 2.46 -0.73
C ILE A 64 2.67 1.68 -2.02
N GLU A 65 2.97 0.38 -1.91
CA GLU A 65 2.99 -0.51 -3.06
C GLU A 65 1.83 -1.49 -2.97
N PHE A 66 1.17 -1.72 -4.09
CA PHE A 66 0.01 -2.59 -4.10
C PHE A 66 -0.10 -3.34 -5.42
N TRP A 67 -0.90 -4.42 -5.40
CA TRP A 67 -1.11 -5.28 -6.56
C TRP A 67 -2.59 -5.65 -6.61
N GLU A 68 -3.18 -5.49 -7.80
CA GLU A 68 -4.56 -5.91 -8.03
C GLU A 68 -4.56 -7.40 -8.35
N ASP A 69 -4.92 -8.22 -7.38
CA ASP A 69 -5.01 -9.65 -7.58
C ASP A 69 -6.43 -9.99 -8.01
N THR A 70 -6.65 -9.94 -9.31
CA THR A 70 -8.00 -10.16 -9.85
C THR A 70 -8.47 -11.58 -9.67
N ALA A 71 -7.55 -12.55 -9.62
CA ALA A 71 -7.93 -13.94 -9.42
C ALA A 71 -8.58 -14.17 -8.07
N ASP A 72 -8.03 -13.53 -7.03
CA ASP A 72 -8.57 -13.66 -5.67
C ASP A 72 -9.50 -12.52 -5.29
N MET A 73 -9.66 -11.53 -6.17
CA MET A 73 -10.42 -10.31 -5.90
C MET A 73 -9.91 -9.60 -4.66
N ASP A 74 -8.60 -9.53 -4.54
CA ASP A 74 -7.92 -8.82 -3.45
C ASP A 74 -7.14 -7.65 -4.00
N LEU A 75 -7.18 -6.53 -3.29
CA LEU A 75 -6.17 -5.50 -3.44
C LEU A 75 -5.12 -5.77 -2.38
N LYS A 76 -3.96 -6.27 -2.80
CA LYS A 76 -2.90 -6.67 -1.88
C LYS A 76 -1.95 -5.52 -1.68
N ILE A 77 -1.81 -5.09 -0.44
CA ILE A 77 -0.85 -4.07 -0.06
C ILE A 77 0.46 -4.77 0.22
N ILE A 78 1.42 -4.55 -0.68
CA ILE A 78 2.72 -5.24 -0.64
C ILE A 78 3.61 -4.64 0.44
N SER A 79 3.69 -3.31 0.46
CA SER A 79 4.54 -2.62 1.43
C SER A 79 4.03 -1.22 1.67
N ILE A 80 4.36 -0.70 2.85
CA ILE A 80 4.17 0.69 3.20
C ILE A 80 5.49 1.13 3.81
N ALA A 81 5.98 2.29 3.38
CA ALA A 81 7.27 2.79 3.86
C ALA A 81 7.20 4.31 3.95
N TRP A 82 8.20 4.89 4.62
CA TRP A 82 8.34 6.34 4.61
C TRP A 82 8.80 6.78 3.23
N ALA A 83 8.10 7.76 2.67
CA ALA A 83 8.36 8.21 1.31
C ALA A 83 9.77 8.81 1.16
N ASP A 84 10.32 9.35 2.24
CA ASP A 84 11.64 9.95 2.21
C ASP A 84 12.77 8.95 2.50
N GLY A 85 12.44 7.66 2.51
CA GLY A 85 13.43 6.62 2.78
C GLY A 85 13.78 6.45 4.23
N ARG A 86 13.12 7.17 5.12
CA ARG A 86 13.37 7.10 6.55
C ARG A 86 12.96 5.75 7.10
N SER A 87 13.76 5.24 8.02
CA SER A 87 13.45 4.00 8.72
C SER A 87 12.85 4.35 10.08
N PRO A 88 11.83 3.63 10.55
CA PRO A 88 11.29 3.89 11.89
C PRO A 88 12.32 3.71 12.99
N ARG A 89 13.39 2.98 12.74
CA ARG A 89 14.42 2.74 13.74
C ARG A 89 15.51 3.76 13.74
N ARG A 90 15.53 4.59 12.75
CA ARG A 90 16.51 5.63 12.71
C ARG A 90 16.14 6.70 13.67
N ARG A 91 17.07 7.17 14.06
CA ARG A 91 16.86 8.17 14.88
C ARG A 91 17.31 9.26 14.60
#